data_0da302d46576ec6c2209fc9641fd500d
#
_entry.id   0da302d46576ec6c2209fc9641fd500d
#
_cell.length_a   1.000
_cell.length_b   1.000
_cell.length_c   1.000
_cell.angle_alpha   90.00
_cell.angle_beta   90.00
_cell.angle_gamma   90.00
#
_symmetry.space_group_name_H-M   'P 1'
#
loop_
_entity.id
_entity.type
_entity.pdbx_description
1 polymer ?
#
loop_
_entity_poly.entity_id
_entity_poly.type
_entity_poly.pdbx_seq_one_letter_code
_entity_poly.pdbx_strand_id
1 'polypeptide(L)'
;MLVSTAIAKLAGFACPTVMVAQVRCALMTEAVIRQAEVADLAAIALLRRQWTQEQGGASDDPGFDERLVAWFARESSRRIIWLAEADGRLVGMMNLVVFERMPRPGRAPSRWGYLGNAFVLAAYRNEGIGDQLLRALLGYADEEGFVRVLLSPSERSVPFYERAGFGPADGLMLRTPPQMTDSVPRST
;
A
#
# COMPACT_ATOMS: atom_id res chain seq x y z
N MET A 1 0.92 -17.68 75.25
CA MET A 1 1.52 -16.32 75.19
C MET A 1 1.55 -15.86 73.77
N LEU A 2 0.88 -14.75 73.52
CA LEU A 2 0.61 -14.15 72.22
C LEU A 2 1.85 -13.51 71.58
N VAL A 3 2.08 -13.71 70.32
CA VAL A 3 2.87 -12.79 69.49
C VAL A 3 2.12 -12.52 68.22
N SER A 4 1.76 -11.27 68.07
CA SER A 4 1.03 -10.68 66.95
C SER A 4 1.93 -10.52 65.74
N THR A 5 1.49 -10.96 64.57
CA THR A 5 2.18 -10.77 63.29
C THR A 5 1.49 -9.65 62.51
N ALA A 6 2.19 -8.55 62.32
CA ALA A 6 1.75 -7.43 61.47
C ALA A 6 1.97 -7.76 60.01
N ILE A 7 0.92 -7.71 59.21
CA ILE A 7 0.94 -7.83 57.76
C ILE A 7 1.13 -6.43 57.15
N ALA A 8 2.28 -6.19 56.53
CA ALA A 8 2.52 -5.00 55.72
C ALA A 8 1.96 -5.20 54.30
N LYS A 9 0.93 -4.46 53.96
CA LYS A 9 0.38 -4.33 52.60
C LYS A 9 1.27 -3.41 51.77
N LEU A 10 2.01 -3.95 50.85
CA LEU A 10 2.64 -3.17 49.78
C LEU A 10 1.67 -3.13 48.58
N ALA A 11 0.95 -2.02 48.45
CA ALA A 11 0.22 -1.69 47.23
C ALA A 11 1.21 -1.11 46.21
N GLY A 12 1.61 -1.92 45.24
CA GLY A 12 2.34 -1.44 44.06
C GLY A 12 1.42 -0.70 43.15
N PHE A 13 1.52 0.61 43.08
CA PHE A 13 0.88 1.42 42.04
C PHE A 13 1.63 1.19 40.72
N ALA A 14 1.03 0.43 39.81
CA ALA A 14 1.51 0.33 38.44
C ALA A 14 1.26 1.67 37.74
N CYS A 15 2.32 2.24 37.16
CA CYS A 15 2.29 3.51 36.45
C CYS A 15 1.38 3.39 35.23
N PRO A 16 0.36 4.25 35.04
CA PRO A 16 -0.58 4.17 33.93
C PRO A 16 0.09 4.27 32.54
N THR A 17 1.27 4.88 32.46
CA THR A 17 2.05 4.99 31.22
C THR A 17 2.56 3.65 30.68
N VAL A 18 2.88 2.69 31.57
CA VAL A 18 3.34 1.35 31.17
C VAL A 18 2.20 0.52 30.62
N MET A 19 0.99 0.67 31.17
CA MET A 19 -0.19 -0.05 30.71
C MET A 19 -0.64 0.39 29.32
N VAL A 20 -0.54 1.69 28.99
CA VAL A 20 -0.87 2.22 27.65
C VAL A 20 0.14 1.74 26.60
N ALA A 21 1.42 1.64 26.95
CA ALA A 21 2.44 1.12 26.03
C ALA A 21 2.27 -0.39 25.76
N GLN A 22 1.91 -1.18 26.77
CA GLN A 22 1.65 -2.61 26.62
C GLN A 22 0.36 -2.89 25.82
N VAL A 23 -0.68 -2.10 25.99
CA VAL A 23 -1.92 -2.22 25.20
C VAL A 23 -1.68 -1.84 23.73
N ARG A 24 -0.82 -0.86 23.46
CA ARG A 24 -0.47 -0.51 22.08
C ARG A 24 0.39 -1.57 21.38
N CYS A 25 1.23 -2.28 22.11
CA CYS A 25 2.03 -3.38 21.56
C CYS A 25 1.18 -4.64 21.26
N ALA A 26 0.05 -4.82 21.97
CA ALA A 26 -0.85 -5.96 21.79
C ALA A 26 -1.86 -5.80 20.63
N LEU A 27 -1.89 -4.62 19.96
CA LEU A 27 -2.84 -4.30 18.88
C LEU A 27 -2.14 -4.11 17.51
N MET A 28 -0.89 -4.50 17.38
CA MET A 28 -0.23 -4.55 16.07
C MET A 28 -0.71 -5.81 15.35
N THR A 29 -1.62 -5.65 14.40
CA THR A 29 -2.02 -6.75 13.52
C THR A 29 -0.79 -7.21 12.75
N GLU A 30 -0.35 -8.44 12.98
CA GLU A 30 0.77 -9.02 12.23
C GLU A 30 0.30 -9.31 10.81
N ALA A 31 0.75 -8.50 9.86
CA ALA A 31 0.44 -8.68 8.46
C ALA A 31 1.56 -9.43 7.75
N VAL A 32 1.20 -10.45 6.98
CA VAL A 32 2.13 -11.13 6.07
C VAL A 32 2.20 -10.35 4.77
N ILE A 33 3.41 -9.92 4.38
CA ILE A 33 3.66 -9.21 3.13
C ILE A 33 4.25 -10.20 2.12
N ARG A 34 3.62 -10.33 0.96
CA ARG A 34 4.06 -11.21 -0.11
C ARG A 34 3.69 -10.67 -1.49
N GLN A 35 4.30 -11.21 -2.53
CA GLN A 35 3.89 -10.92 -3.89
C GLN A 35 2.60 -11.67 -4.25
N ALA A 36 1.82 -11.07 -5.15
CA ALA A 36 0.57 -11.64 -5.64
C ALA A 36 0.83 -12.75 -6.65
N GLU A 37 -0.01 -13.77 -6.57
CA GLU A 37 -0.09 -14.87 -7.53
C GLU A 37 -1.43 -14.84 -8.29
N VAL A 38 -1.57 -15.66 -9.31
CA VAL A 38 -2.83 -15.78 -10.08
C VAL A 38 -4.00 -16.19 -9.17
N ALA A 39 -3.74 -17.01 -8.16
CA ALA A 39 -4.74 -17.44 -7.19
C ALA A 39 -5.34 -16.29 -6.35
N ASP A 40 -4.64 -15.18 -6.25
CA ASP A 40 -5.08 -14.01 -5.46
C ASP A 40 -6.07 -13.11 -6.19
N LEU A 41 -6.31 -13.30 -7.47
CA LEU A 41 -7.08 -12.37 -8.29
C LEU A 41 -8.50 -12.13 -7.78
N ALA A 42 -9.17 -13.15 -7.27
CA ALA A 42 -10.50 -13.00 -6.67
C ALA A 42 -10.46 -12.11 -5.41
N ALA A 43 -9.46 -12.30 -4.55
CA ALA A 43 -9.29 -11.50 -3.34
C ALA A 43 -8.85 -10.06 -3.67
N ILE A 44 -8.01 -9.88 -4.69
CA ILE A 44 -7.64 -8.56 -5.23
C ILE A 44 -8.87 -7.85 -5.79
N ALA A 45 -9.77 -8.55 -6.50
CA ALA A 45 -11.01 -7.97 -7.00
C ALA A 45 -11.89 -7.43 -5.87
N LEU A 46 -12.04 -8.19 -4.78
CA LEU A 46 -12.76 -7.74 -3.58
C LEU A 46 -12.11 -6.49 -2.96
N LEU A 47 -10.79 -6.48 -2.80
CA LEU A 47 -10.05 -5.35 -2.28
C LEU A 47 -10.22 -4.10 -3.16
N ARG A 48 -10.21 -4.26 -4.49
CA ARG A 48 -10.45 -3.18 -5.45
C ARG A 48 -11.87 -2.62 -5.36
N ARG A 49 -12.88 -3.48 -5.20
CA ARG A 49 -14.27 -3.03 -4.98
C ARG A 49 -14.40 -2.22 -3.68
N GLN A 50 -13.81 -2.70 -2.58
CA GLN A 50 -13.80 -1.96 -1.32
C GLN A 50 -13.12 -0.60 -1.44
N TRP A 51 -11.99 -0.53 -2.14
CA TRP A 51 -11.32 0.73 -2.42
C TRP A 51 -12.20 1.69 -3.22
N THR A 52 -12.88 1.20 -4.27
CA THR A 52 -13.81 2.00 -5.06
C THR A 52 -14.95 2.55 -4.21
N GLN A 53 -15.53 1.72 -3.33
CA GLN A 53 -16.57 2.16 -2.39
C GLN A 53 -16.08 3.24 -1.42
N GLU A 54 -14.88 3.09 -0.86
CA GLU A 54 -14.29 4.10 0.03
C GLU A 54 -14.07 5.45 -0.68
N GLN A 55 -13.91 5.44 -2.00
CA GLN A 55 -13.81 6.67 -2.80
C GLN A 55 -15.16 7.21 -3.26
N GLY A 56 -16.27 6.63 -2.81
CA GLY A 56 -17.63 7.02 -3.20
C GLY A 56 -18.05 6.54 -4.58
N GLY A 57 -17.28 5.63 -5.21
CA GLY A 57 -17.62 5.04 -6.51
C GLY A 57 -18.54 3.82 -6.39
N ALA A 58 -19.24 3.50 -7.48
CA ALA A 58 -20.02 2.27 -7.58
C ALA A 58 -19.09 1.06 -7.73
N SER A 59 -19.27 0.07 -6.88
CA SER A 59 -18.49 -1.17 -6.88
C SER A 59 -19.22 -2.35 -7.53
N ASP A 60 -20.51 -2.19 -7.81
CA ASP A 60 -21.29 -3.19 -8.58
C ASP A 60 -20.98 -3.00 -10.07
N ASP A 61 -20.15 -3.90 -10.58
CA ASP A 61 -19.65 -3.87 -11.94
C ASP A 61 -19.59 -5.32 -12.44
N PRO A 62 -20.65 -5.78 -13.15
CA PRO A 62 -20.66 -7.09 -13.78
C PRO A 62 -19.49 -7.25 -14.76
N GLY A 63 -18.78 -8.38 -14.70
CA GLY A 63 -17.63 -8.67 -15.55
C GLY A 63 -16.34 -7.97 -15.12
N PHE A 64 -16.28 -7.31 -13.95
CA PHE A 64 -15.04 -6.73 -13.45
C PHE A 64 -13.96 -7.80 -13.20
N ASP A 65 -14.36 -8.95 -12.66
CA ASP A 65 -13.43 -10.02 -12.30
C ASP A 65 -12.77 -10.61 -13.55
N GLU A 66 -13.54 -10.84 -14.60
CA GLU A 66 -13.01 -11.31 -15.89
C GLU A 66 -12.07 -10.28 -16.53
N ARG A 67 -12.42 -8.99 -16.44
CA ARG A 67 -11.53 -7.91 -16.93
C ARG A 67 -10.25 -7.83 -16.13
N LEU A 68 -10.30 -8.03 -14.80
CA LEU A 68 -9.12 -8.06 -13.95
C LEU A 68 -8.21 -9.23 -14.30
N VAL A 69 -8.77 -10.43 -14.49
CA VAL A 69 -8.01 -11.61 -14.92
C VAL A 69 -7.34 -11.36 -16.29
N ALA A 70 -8.10 -10.89 -17.25
CA ALA A 70 -7.56 -10.59 -18.58
C ALA A 70 -6.49 -9.48 -18.56
N TRP A 71 -6.69 -8.47 -17.72
CA TRP A 71 -5.69 -7.41 -17.49
C TRP A 71 -4.42 -7.98 -16.87
N PHE A 72 -4.54 -8.78 -15.81
CA PHE A 72 -3.39 -9.39 -15.12
C PHE A 72 -2.58 -10.27 -16.07
N ALA A 73 -3.24 -11.09 -16.87
CA ALA A 73 -2.58 -11.94 -17.85
C ALA A 73 -1.70 -11.15 -18.85
N ARG A 74 -2.13 -9.93 -19.24
CA ARG A 74 -1.34 -9.08 -20.16
C ARG A 74 -0.24 -8.29 -19.45
N GLU A 75 -0.42 -7.97 -18.20
CA GLU A 75 0.43 -7.00 -17.49
C GLU A 75 1.43 -7.63 -16.51
N SER A 76 1.20 -8.89 -16.11
CA SER A 76 1.99 -9.57 -15.08
C SER A 76 3.50 -9.64 -15.38
N SER A 77 3.89 -9.66 -16.66
CA SER A 77 5.31 -9.67 -17.04
C SER A 77 6.07 -8.38 -16.69
N ARG A 78 5.35 -7.29 -16.47
CA ARG A 78 5.94 -5.98 -16.15
C ARG A 78 5.34 -5.34 -14.90
N ARG A 79 4.60 -6.12 -14.11
CA ARG A 79 3.98 -5.63 -12.87
C ARG A 79 4.21 -6.61 -11.74
N ILE A 80 4.50 -6.05 -10.60
CA ILE A 80 4.63 -6.80 -9.36
C ILE A 80 3.68 -6.17 -8.36
N ILE A 81 2.81 -7.00 -7.78
CA ILE A 81 1.84 -6.54 -6.79
C ILE A 81 2.25 -7.15 -5.45
N TRP A 82 2.48 -6.30 -4.46
CA TRP A 82 2.62 -6.74 -3.07
C TRP A 82 1.28 -6.70 -2.39
N LEU A 83 1.01 -7.73 -1.61
CA LEU A 83 -0.20 -7.91 -0.83
C LEU A 83 0.15 -7.93 0.65
N ALA A 84 -0.73 -7.35 1.45
CA ALA A 84 -0.74 -7.51 2.89
C ALA A 84 -1.92 -8.38 3.29
N GLU A 85 -1.65 -9.47 3.98
CA GLU A 85 -2.64 -10.39 4.51
C GLU A 85 -2.65 -10.31 6.03
N ALA A 86 -3.83 -10.11 6.62
CA ALA A 86 -4.05 -10.10 8.05
C ALA A 86 -5.41 -10.75 8.32
N ASP A 87 -5.54 -11.47 9.44
CA ASP A 87 -6.77 -12.16 9.82
C ASP A 87 -7.32 -13.09 8.72
N GLY A 88 -6.42 -13.73 7.94
CA GLY A 88 -6.77 -14.65 6.86
C GLY A 88 -7.40 -13.98 5.62
N ARG A 89 -7.23 -12.68 5.44
CA ARG A 89 -7.74 -11.94 4.27
C ARG A 89 -6.77 -10.87 3.78
N LEU A 90 -6.91 -10.45 2.52
CA LEU A 90 -6.16 -9.31 2.01
C LEU A 90 -6.70 -7.99 2.58
N VAL A 91 -5.80 -7.21 3.15
CA VAL A 91 -6.12 -5.92 3.79
C VAL A 91 -5.40 -4.74 3.14
N GLY A 92 -4.43 -5.00 2.26
CA GLY A 92 -3.71 -3.95 1.56
C GLY A 92 -2.98 -4.45 0.33
N MET A 93 -2.64 -3.53 -0.56
CA MET A 93 -1.85 -3.80 -1.74
C MET A 93 -1.01 -2.60 -2.18
N MET A 94 0.10 -2.86 -2.86
CA MET A 94 0.87 -1.89 -3.65
C MET A 94 1.31 -2.54 -4.95
N ASN A 95 1.32 -1.77 -6.04
CA ASN A 95 1.68 -2.25 -7.35
C ASN A 95 2.87 -1.44 -7.90
N LEU A 96 3.88 -2.15 -8.41
CA LEU A 96 5.03 -1.58 -9.11
C LEU A 96 4.95 -1.95 -10.59
N VAL A 97 4.93 -0.96 -11.46
CA VAL A 97 5.10 -1.14 -12.91
C VAL A 97 6.58 -1.02 -13.23
N VAL A 98 7.12 -2.00 -13.90
CA VAL A 98 8.53 -2.04 -14.30
C VAL A 98 8.67 -1.52 -15.72
N PHE A 99 9.56 -0.55 -15.93
CA PHE A 99 9.90 -0.01 -17.23
C PHE A 99 11.37 -0.32 -17.55
N GLU A 100 11.58 -1.07 -18.60
CA GLU A 100 12.90 -1.24 -19.16
C GLU A 100 13.26 -0.07 -20.06
N ARG A 101 14.49 0.40 -19.94
CA ARG A 101 14.99 1.47 -20.81
C ARG A 101 15.47 0.88 -22.11
N MET A 102 15.27 1.63 -23.19
CA MET A 102 15.86 1.28 -24.50
C MET A 102 17.39 1.07 -24.35
N PRO A 103 17.92 -0.05 -24.81
CA PRO A 103 19.36 -0.32 -24.75
C PRO A 103 20.18 0.79 -25.39
N ARG A 104 21.35 1.08 -24.79
CA ARG A 104 22.30 2.06 -25.33
C ARG A 104 23.68 1.40 -25.47
N PRO A 105 24.39 1.65 -26.59
CA PRO A 105 25.75 1.11 -26.77
C PRO A 105 26.67 1.46 -25.59
N GLY A 106 27.43 0.46 -25.12
CA GLY A 106 28.37 0.64 -24.02
C GLY A 106 27.75 0.91 -22.63
N ARG A 107 26.46 0.68 -22.48
CA ARG A 107 25.76 0.80 -21.17
C ARG A 107 25.06 -0.50 -20.80
N ALA A 108 25.13 -0.86 -19.53
CA ALA A 108 24.34 -1.96 -19.00
C ALA A 108 22.84 -1.68 -19.13
N PRO A 109 22.00 -2.70 -19.30
CA PRO A 109 20.54 -2.55 -19.20
C PRO A 109 20.15 -1.87 -17.89
N SER A 110 19.14 -1.04 -17.95
CA SER A 110 18.62 -0.35 -16.76
C SER A 110 17.10 -0.27 -16.79
N ARG A 111 16.50 -0.29 -15.61
CA ARG A 111 15.05 -0.24 -15.41
C ARG A 111 14.69 0.75 -14.31
N TRP A 112 13.45 1.17 -14.31
CA TRP A 112 12.87 2.01 -13.28
C TRP A 112 11.44 1.58 -13.00
N GLY A 113 10.90 1.98 -11.85
CA GLY A 113 9.57 1.59 -11.42
C GLY A 113 8.61 2.77 -11.29
N TYR A 114 7.32 2.51 -11.51
CA TYR A 114 6.23 3.40 -11.13
C TYR A 114 5.35 2.71 -10.10
N LEU A 115 5.32 3.26 -8.88
CA LEU A 115 4.47 2.78 -7.81
C LEU A 115 3.06 3.36 -7.99
N GLY A 116 2.07 2.50 -8.01
CA GLY A 116 0.67 2.88 -8.09
C GLY A 116 -0.23 1.94 -7.29
N ASN A 117 -1.50 2.28 -7.23
CA ASN A 117 -2.50 1.46 -6.55
C ASN A 117 -2.12 1.06 -5.10
N ALA A 118 -1.54 2.01 -4.35
CA ALA A 118 -1.25 1.83 -2.93
C ALA A 118 -2.54 2.01 -2.11
N PHE A 119 -2.95 0.96 -1.43
CA PHE A 119 -4.18 0.95 -0.66
C PHE A 119 -4.08 0.02 0.55
N VAL A 120 -4.62 0.47 1.68
CA VAL A 120 -4.87 -0.34 2.88
C VAL A 120 -6.29 -0.04 3.32
N LEU A 121 -7.05 -1.09 3.66
CA LEU A 121 -8.42 -0.99 4.18
C LEU A 121 -8.47 -0.05 5.39
N ALA A 122 -9.52 0.76 5.49
CA ALA A 122 -9.65 1.79 6.54
C ALA A 122 -9.47 1.23 7.95
N ALA A 123 -10.00 0.04 8.23
CA ALA A 123 -9.89 -0.62 9.53
C ALA A 123 -8.47 -1.04 9.91
N TYR A 124 -7.55 -1.13 8.94
CA TYR A 124 -6.16 -1.58 9.13
C TYR A 124 -5.14 -0.47 8.89
N ARG A 125 -5.60 0.78 8.77
CA ARG A 125 -4.71 1.96 8.62
C ARG A 125 -4.09 2.33 9.97
N ASN A 126 -2.92 2.98 9.88
CA ASN A 126 -2.13 3.41 11.04
C ASN A 126 -1.55 2.26 11.89
N GLU A 127 -1.57 1.04 11.40
CA GLU A 127 -0.97 -0.16 12.00
C GLU A 127 0.38 -0.53 11.35
N GLY A 128 0.96 0.35 10.54
CA GLY A 128 2.26 0.12 9.90
C GLY A 128 2.22 -0.77 8.64
N ILE A 129 1.04 -1.27 8.22
CA ILE A 129 0.91 -2.17 7.06
C ILE A 129 1.36 -1.49 5.77
N GLY A 130 0.97 -0.23 5.55
CA GLY A 130 1.41 0.54 4.39
C GLY A 130 2.93 0.69 4.31
N ASP A 131 3.58 0.88 5.45
CA ASP A 131 5.02 0.98 5.56
C ASP A 131 5.73 -0.36 5.28
N GLN A 132 5.17 -1.48 5.74
CA GLN A 132 5.67 -2.81 5.43
C GLN A 132 5.58 -3.13 3.93
N LEU A 133 4.43 -2.82 3.30
CA LEU A 133 4.25 -2.96 1.85
C LEU A 133 5.28 -2.12 1.07
N LEU A 134 5.46 -0.86 1.47
CA LEU A 134 6.39 0.04 0.79
C LEU A 134 7.84 -0.41 0.96
N ARG A 135 8.24 -0.86 2.15
CA ARG A 135 9.58 -1.42 2.38
C ARG A 135 9.85 -2.66 1.55
N ALA A 136 8.89 -3.57 1.42
CA ALA A 136 9.03 -4.77 0.59
C ALA A 136 9.20 -4.40 -0.90
N LEU A 137 8.43 -3.42 -1.37
CA LEU A 137 8.53 -2.94 -2.75
C LEU A 137 9.87 -2.25 -3.02
N LEU A 138 10.32 -1.36 -2.12
CA LEU A 138 11.59 -0.64 -2.28
C LEU A 138 12.79 -1.58 -2.15
N GLY A 139 12.76 -2.52 -1.21
CA GLY A 139 13.80 -3.55 -1.08
C GLY A 139 13.98 -4.33 -2.37
N TYR A 140 12.88 -4.77 -2.98
CA TYR A 140 12.93 -5.42 -4.29
C TYR A 140 13.53 -4.50 -5.38
N ALA A 141 13.11 -3.22 -5.41
CA ALA A 141 13.63 -2.29 -6.41
C ALA A 141 15.14 -2.05 -6.26
N ASP A 142 15.63 -2.00 -5.02
CA ASP A 142 17.05 -1.84 -4.70
C ASP A 142 17.85 -3.09 -5.07
N GLU A 143 17.37 -4.28 -4.68
CA GLU A 143 17.98 -5.58 -5.02
C GLU A 143 18.08 -5.79 -6.54
N GLU A 144 17.05 -5.40 -7.28
CA GLU A 144 16.96 -5.51 -8.73
C GLU A 144 17.65 -4.34 -9.46
N GLY A 145 18.31 -3.44 -8.75
CA GLY A 145 19.11 -2.35 -9.30
C GLY A 145 18.29 -1.30 -10.08
N PHE A 146 17.09 -0.98 -9.65
CA PHE A 146 16.30 0.06 -10.28
C PHE A 146 16.96 1.42 -10.11
N VAL A 147 17.06 2.18 -11.20
CA VAL A 147 17.69 3.50 -11.16
C VAL A 147 16.83 4.56 -10.44
N ARG A 148 15.55 4.30 -10.28
CA ARG A 148 14.59 5.11 -9.52
C ARG A 148 13.23 4.41 -9.42
N VAL A 149 12.44 4.84 -8.44
CA VAL A 149 11.00 4.57 -8.35
C VAL A 149 10.27 5.90 -8.35
N LEU A 150 9.23 6.03 -9.16
CA LEU A 150 8.38 7.22 -9.27
C LEU A 150 6.98 6.90 -8.76
N LEU A 151 6.28 7.92 -8.29
CA LEU A 151 4.87 7.84 -7.93
C LEU A 151 4.20 9.21 -8.08
N SER A 152 2.86 9.21 -8.11
CA SER A 152 2.04 10.42 -8.03
C SER A 152 1.19 10.34 -6.75
N PRO A 153 1.62 10.97 -5.65
CA PRO A 153 0.92 10.90 -4.38
C PRO A 153 -0.31 11.82 -4.38
N SER A 154 -1.32 11.46 -3.59
CA SER A 154 -2.29 12.46 -3.14
C SER A 154 -1.64 13.37 -2.09
N GLU A 155 -2.12 14.60 -1.94
CA GLU A 155 -1.61 15.53 -0.91
C GLU A 155 -1.54 14.88 0.48
N ARG A 156 -2.57 14.14 0.85
CA ARG A 156 -2.65 13.42 2.12
C ARG A 156 -1.55 12.37 2.29
N SER A 157 -1.06 11.78 1.22
CA SER A 157 -0.08 10.68 1.25
C SER A 157 1.37 11.16 1.12
N VAL A 158 1.60 12.43 0.78
CA VAL A 158 2.96 13.00 0.66
C VAL A 158 3.83 12.72 1.90
N PRO A 159 3.40 13.03 3.15
CA PRO A 159 4.25 12.80 4.32
C PRO A 159 4.59 11.32 4.56
N PHE A 160 3.76 10.40 4.08
CA PHE A 160 4.02 8.96 4.15
C PHE A 160 5.21 8.58 3.25
N TYR A 161 5.22 9.06 2.02
CA TYR A 161 6.30 8.77 1.07
C TYR A 161 7.59 9.52 1.39
N GLU A 162 7.51 10.75 1.89
CA GLU A 162 8.69 11.50 2.34
C GLU A 162 9.47 10.77 3.43
N ARG A 163 8.78 10.15 4.40
CA ARG A 163 9.44 9.33 5.43
C ARG A 163 10.16 8.11 4.86
N ALA A 164 9.77 7.65 3.68
CA ALA A 164 10.43 6.56 2.96
C ALA A 164 11.51 7.04 1.98
N GLY A 165 11.88 8.32 2.02
CA GLY A 165 12.96 8.89 1.20
C GLY A 165 12.52 9.41 -0.16
N PHE A 166 11.22 9.48 -0.47
CA PHE A 166 10.76 10.15 -1.68
C PHE A 166 10.81 11.67 -1.52
N GLY A 167 11.11 12.35 -2.61
CA GLY A 167 11.11 13.81 -2.69
C GLY A 167 10.57 14.29 -4.02
N PRO A 168 10.51 15.61 -4.23
CA PRO A 168 10.13 16.19 -5.51
C PRO A 168 10.93 15.60 -6.66
N ALA A 169 10.27 15.31 -7.76
CA ALA A 169 10.92 14.76 -8.95
C ALA A 169 11.27 15.89 -9.93
N ASP A 170 12.37 16.58 -9.64
CA ASP A 170 12.88 17.62 -10.52
C ASP A 170 13.25 17.05 -11.90
N GLY A 171 12.87 17.75 -12.95
CA GLY A 171 13.13 17.32 -14.33
C GLY A 171 12.08 16.36 -14.92
N LEU A 172 10.98 16.11 -14.25
CA LEU A 172 9.77 15.49 -14.85
C LEU A 172 8.79 16.56 -15.29
N MET A 173 8.16 16.33 -16.44
CA MET A 173 7.12 17.19 -16.98
C MET A 173 5.83 16.38 -17.17
N LEU A 174 4.71 16.92 -16.71
CA LEU A 174 3.39 16.37 -16.93
C LEU A 174 2.67 17.16 -18.01
N ARG A 175 2.12 16.45 -19.00
CA ARG A 175 1.15 17.03 -19.94
C ARG A 175 -0.22 16.40 -19.67
N THR A 176 -1.17 17.23 -19.25
CA THR A 176 -2.57 16.84 -19.19
C THR A 176 -3.23 17.21 -20.52
N PRO A 177 -3.92 16.29 -21.21
CA PRO A 177 -4.69 16.62 -22.40
C PRO A 177 -5.75 17.70 -22.06
N PRO A 178 -6.10 18.57 -22.99
CA PRO A 178 -7.25 19.44 -22.81
C PRO A 178 -8.47 18.56 -22.50
N GLN A 179 -9.21 18.90 -21.46
CA GLN A 179 -10.47 18.22 -21.20
C GLN A 179 -11.38 18.48 -22.40
N MET A 180 -11.88 17.41 -23.03
CA MET A 180 -12.97 17.54 -23.98
C MET A 180 -14.17 18.03 -23.17
N THR A 181 -14.46 19.32 -23.27
CA THR A 181 -15.74 19.85 -22.80
C THR A 181 -16.80 19.21 -23.66
N ASP A 182 -17.60 18.32 -23.09
CA ASP A 182 -18.84 17.87 -23.71
C ASP A 182 -19.70 19.12 -23.95
N SER A 183 -19.59 19.66 -25.14
CA SER A 183 -20.51 20.67 -25.63
C SER A 183 -21.84 19.96 -25.93
N VAL A 184 -22.66 19.78 -24.91
CA VAL A 184 -24.08 19.49 -25.10
C VAL A 184 -24.68 20.75 -25.72
N PRO A 185 -25.18 20.70 -26.97
CA PRO A 185 -25.88 21.83 -27.54
C PRO A 185 -27.14 22.07 -26.72
N ARG A 186 -27.21 23.24 -26.08
CA ARG A 186 -28.46 23.70 -25.46
C ARG A 186 -29.45 23.95 -26.60
N SER A 187 -30.41 23.04 -26.71
CA SER A 187 -31.58 23.26 -27.57
C SER A 187 -32.35 24.48 -27.08
N THR A 188 -32.44 25.49 -27.88
CA THR A 188 -33.33 26.63 -27.76
C THR A 188 -34.78 26.22 -28.00
#